data_c58431e88c5f595d1476add217dc0bca
#
_entry.id   c58431e88c5f595d1476add217dc0bca
#
_cell.length_a   1.000
_cell.length_b   1.000
_cell.length_c   1.000
_cell.angle_alpha   90.00
_cell.angle_beta   90.00
_cell.angle_gamma   90.00
#
_symmetry.space_group_name_H-M   'P 1'
#
loop_
_entity.id
_entity.type
_entity.pdbx_description
1 polymer ?
#
loop_
_entity_poly.entity_id
_entity_poly.type
_entity_poly.pdbx_seq_one_letter_code
_entity_poly.pdbx_strand_id
1 'polypeptide(L)' 'MNALRPCDQNIKLTLELSEQMIRLADQGDDHREDCGCGILYGILRDAAYKIKKIAEEERAAHIRKGLWRDD' A
#
# COMPACT_ATOMS: atom_id res chain seq x y z
N MET A 1 6.10 18.76 -12.69
CA MET A 1 5.57 19.12 -11.34
C MET A 1 4.32 18.31 -11.07
N ASN A 2 4.23 17.78 -9.88
CA ASN A 2 3.07 16.97 -9.49
C ASN A 2 1.85 17.86 -9.27
N ALA A 3 0.77 17.59 -10.02
CA ALA A 3 -0.47 18.37 -9.95
C ALA A 3 -1.55 17.69 -9.11
N LEU A 4 -1.20 16.63 -8.38
CA LEU A 4 -2.17 15.92 -7.53
C LEU A 4 -2.63 16.80 -6.37
N ARG A 5 -3.93 16.74 -6.08
CA ARG A 5 -4.48 17.35 -4.88
C ARG A 5 -3.93 16.63 -3.64
N PRO A 6 -3.93 17.29 -2.45
CA PRO A 6 -3.41 16.63 -1.24
C PRO A 6 -4.06 15.27 -0.95
N CYS A 7 -5.37 15.11 -1.14
CA CYS A 7 -6.01 13.81 -0.91
C CYS A 7 -5.51 12.74 -1.89
N ASP A 8 -5.26 13.11 -3.14
CA ASP A 8 -4.75 12.18 -4.14
C ASP A 8 -3.28 11.85 -3.91
N GLN A 9 -2.49 12.83 -3.45
CA GLN A 9 -1.12 12.57 -3.02
C GLN A 9 -1.07 11.57 -1.88
N ASN A 10 -2.00 11.68 -0.93
CA ASN A 10 -2.06 10.75 0.20
C ASN A 10 -2.47 9.34 -0.25
N ILE A 11 -3.35 9.21 -1.23
CA ILE A 11 -3.67 7.91 -1.82
C ILE A 11 -2.43 7.30 -2.46
N LYS A 12 -1.69 8.09 -3.23
CA LYS A 12 -0.46 7.65 -3.87
C LYS A 12 0.58 7.19 -2.83
N LEU A 13 0.77 7.97 -1.78
CA LEU A 13 1.69 7.62 -0.69
C LEU A 13 1.24 6.36 0.05
N THR A 14 -0.06 6.17 0.21
CA THR A 14 -0.61 4.96 0.82
C THR A 14 -0.30 3.74 -0.02
N LEU A 15 -0.42 3.85 -1.34
CA LEU A 15 -0.05 2.75 -2.25
C LEU A 15 1.45 2.42 -2.13
N GLU A 16 2.31 3.43 -2.10
CA GLU A 16 3.74 3.24 -1.93
C GLU A 16 4.06 2.57 -0.60
N LEU A 17 3.38 2.99 0.47
CA LEU A 17 3.56 2.40 1.79
C LEU A 17 3.13 0.93 1.80
N SER A 18 1.99 0.60 1.17
CA SER A 18 1.53 -0.78 1.11
C SER A 18 2.53 -1.68 0.37
N GLU A 19 3.17 -1.17 -0.68
CA GLU A 19 4.22 -1.91 -1.38
C GLU A 19 5.45 -2.13 -0.49
N GLN A 20 5.83 -1.13 0.30
CA GLN A 20 6.93 -1.27 1.26
C GLN A 20 6.59 -2.29 2.35
N MET A 21 5.35 -2.30 2.82
CA MET A 21 4.89 -3.27 3.81
C MET A 21 4.98 -4.70 3.27
N ILE A 22 4.59 -4.91 2.01
CA ILE A 22 4.67 -6.23 1.37
C ILE A 22 6.12 -6.69 1.29
N ARG A 23 7.03 -5.82 0.84
CA ARG A 23 8.45 -6.15 0.76
C ARG A 23 9.04 -6.46 2.13
N LEU A 24 8.65 -5.69 3.15
CA LEU A 24 9.11 -5.93 4.52
C LEU A 24 8.60 -7.26 5.05
N ALA A 25 7.33 -7.58 4.78
CA ALA A 25 6.74 -8.84 5.20
C ALA A 25 7.47 -10.03 4.55
N ASP A 26 7.77 -9.93 3.26
CA ASP A 26 8.50 -10.98 2.54
C ASP A 26 9.93 -11.14 3.08
N GLN A 27 10.61 -10.03 3.30
CA GLN A 27 11.97 -10.03 3.84
C GLN A 27 12.00 -10.59 5.26
N GLY A 28 11.05 -10.16 6.09
CA GLY A 28 10.96 -10.65 7.48
C GLY A 28 10.66 -12.13 7.53
N ASP A 29 9.79 -12.61 6.65
CA ASP A 29 9.42 -14.02 6.57
C ASP A 29 10.62 -14.89 6.18
N ASP A 30 11.48 -14.40 5.30
CA ASP A 30 12.70 -15.11 4.89
C ASP A 30 13.71 -15.22 6.03
N HIS A 31 13.67 -14.33 7.00
CA HIS A 31 14.63 -14.28 8.12
C HIS A 31 13.97 -14.53 9.46
N ARG A 32 12.78 -15.09 9.48
CA ARG A 32 12.09 -15.36 10.74
C ARG A 32 12.80 -16.45 11.53
N GLU A 33 12.82 -16.29 12.84
CA GLU A 33 13.48 -17.22 13.76
C GLU A 33 12.49 -18.06 14.57
N ASP A 34 11.25 -17.63 14.66
CA ASP A 34 10.23 -18.32 15.44
C ASP A 34 8.82 -18.16 14.87
N CYS A 35 7.86 -18.81 15.49
CA CYS A 35 6.46 -18.75 15.04
C CYS A 35 5.85 -17.35 15.18
N GLY A 36 6.29 -16.60 16.21
CA GLY A 36 5.82 -15.23 16.43
C GLY A 36 6.17 -14.33 15.27
N CYS A 37 7.37 -14.45 14.72
CA CYS A 37 7.79 -13.69 13.53
C CYS A 37 6.92 -14.05 12.34
N GLY A 38 6.63 -15.33 12.13
CA GLY A 38 5.78 -15.77 11.03
C GLY A 38 4.36 -15.20 11.13
N ILE A 39 3.80 -15.17 12.34
CA ILE A 39 2.48 -14.59 12.59
C ILE A 39 2.50 -13.08 12.29
N LEU A 40 3.52 -12.38 12.79
CA LEU A 40 3.67 -10.94 12.60
C LEU A 40 3.70 -10.59 11.10
N TYR A 41 4.54 -11.26 10.33
CA TYR A 41 4.69 -10.93 8.91
C TYR A 41 3.53 -11.41 8.07
N GLY A 42 2.82 -12.46 8.49
CA GLY A 42 1.57 -12.86 7.88
C GLY A 42 0.48 -11.80 8.02
N ILE A 43 0.34 -11.24 9.22
CA ILE A 43 -0.62 -10.17 9.48
C ILE A 43 -0.22 -8.90 8.71
N LEU A 44 1.07 -8.57 8.70
CA LEU A 44 1.56 -7.40 7.97
C LEU A 44 1.25 -7.50 6.48
N ARG A 45 1.49 -8.68 5.89
CA ARG A 45 1.21 -8.93 4.47
C ARG A 45 -0.28 -8.80 4.18
N ASP A 46 -1.13 -9.43 4.99
CA ASP A 46 -2.59 -9.38 4.79
C ASP A 46 -3.11 -7.95 4.90
N ALA A 47 -2.63 -7.20 5.88
CA ALA A 47 -2.98 -5.80 6.05
C ALA A 47 -2.55 -4.96 4.84
N ALA A 48 -1.33 -5.21 4.35
CA ALA A 48 -0.78 -4.47 3.21
C ALA A 48 -1.61 -4.70 1.95
N TYR A 49 -2.00 -5.94 1.65
CA TYR A 49 -2.82 -6.23 0.49
C TYR A 49 -4.21 -5.63 0.60
N LYS A 50 -4.80 -5.64 1.79
CA LYS A 50 -6.10 -5.02 2.03
C LYS A 50 -6.03 -3.51 1.81
N ILE A 51 -5.02 -2.87 2.36
CA ILE A 51 -4.81 -1.42 2.20
C ILE A 51 -4.60 -1.08 0.73
N LYS A 52 -3.75 -1.85 0.06
CA LYS A 52 -3.46 -1.66 -1.37
C LYS A 52 -4.72 -1.73 -2.21
N LYS A 53 -5.55 -2.75 -1.98
CA LYS A 53 -6.80 -2.94 -2.72
C LYS A 53 -7.72 -1.72 -2.56
N ILE A 54 -7.92 -1.27 -1.31
CA ILE A 54 -8.80 -0.14 -1.03
C ILE A 54 -8.25 1.14 -1.66
N ALA A 55 -6.95 1.36 -1.55
CA ALA A 55 -6.30 2.55 -2.13
C ALA A 55 -6.37 2.55 -3.65
N GLU A 56 -6.21 1.40 -4.29
CA GLU A 56 -6.36 1.27 -5.75
C GLU A 56 -7.80 1.57 -6.19
N GLU A 57 -8.78 1.12 -5.43
CA GLU A 57 -10.19 1.40 -5.71
C GLU A 57 -10.48 2.91 -5.60
N GLU A 58 -9.94 3.58 -4.59
CA GLU A 58 -10.09 5.02 -4.43
C GLU A 58 -9.41 5.78 -5.57
N ARG A 59 -8.20 5.37 -5.94
CA ARG A 59 -7.51 5.98 -7.07
C ARG A 59 -8.32 5.85 -8.35
N ALA A 60 -8.84 4.65 -8.61
CA ALA A 60 -9.65 4.40 -9.79
C ALA A 60 -10.91 5.27 -9.81
N ALA A 61 -11.56 5.46 -8.65
CA ALA A 61 -12.72 6.33 -8.53
C ALA A 61 -12.37 7.79 -8.86
N HIS A 62 -11.23 8.27 -8.35
CA HIS A 62 -10.79 9.63 -8.62
C HIS A 62 -10.40 9.83 -10.09
N ILE A 63 -9.81 8.82 -10.72
CA ILE A 63 -9.50 8.86 -12.15
C ILE A 63 -10.80 8.98 -12.97
N ARG A 64 -11.80 8.16 -12.65
CA ARG A 64 -13.10 8.21 -13.35
C ARG A 64 -13.79 9.56 -13.23
N LYS A 65 -13.60 10.26 -12.12
CA LYS A 65 -14.17 11.58 -11.90
C LYS A 65 -13.34 12.70 -12.53
N GLY A 66 -12.23 12.37 -13.18
CA GLY A 66 -11.35 13.35 -13.78
C GLY A 66 -10.55 14.17 -12.78
N LEU A 67 -10.41 13.69 -11.56
CA LEU A 67 -9.75 14.42 -10.47
C LEU A 67 -8.27 14.06 -10.32
N TRP A 68 -7.85 12.93 -10.85
CA TRP A 68 -6.47 12.46 -10.73
C TRP A 68 -5.60 13.08 -11.82
N ARG A 69 -4.57 13.80 -11.41
CA ARG A 69 -3.66 14.48 -12.33
C ARG A 69 -2.22 14.13 -11.99
N ASP A 70 -1.86 12.93 -12.33
CA ASP A 70 -0.50 12.42 -12.08
C ASP A 70 0.34 12.63 -13.33
N ASP A 71 1.03 13.75 -13.36
CA ASP A 71 1.93 14.10 -14.48
C ASP A 71 3.31 13.50 -14.28
#